data_6ee3161a6c1af2faf0b10aeb1fb8d1c7
#
_entry.id   6ee3161a6c1af2faf0b10aeb1fb8d1c7
#
_cell.length_a   1.000
_cell.length_b   1.000
_cell.length_c   1.000
_cell.angle_alpha   90.00
_cell.angle_beta   90.00
_cell.angle_gamma   90.00
#
_symmetry.space_group_name_H-M   'P 1'
#
loop_
_entity.id
_entity.type
_entity.pdbx_description
1 polymer ?
#
loop_
_entity_poly.entity_id
_entity_poly.type
_entity_poly.pdbx_seq_one_letter_code
_entity_poly.pdbx_strand_id
1 'polypeptide(L)'
;MLWMYSANPLNTHTDTHAWTDVIIPAMEYVVVADSVMTDSARYADMVLPIAQWFELEEVANAGQCSSLHYSEKAIDPLYESKPDPQIVTELAQKLGLGDYFKLDNGGILEEMYDTDMGKALGMDMGNLREKKQIRFIPGDAETDPHIAYADGKFGTASGRFEFY
;
A
#
# COMPACT_ATOMS: atom_id res chain seq x y z
N MET A 1 -10.77 20.43 -1.18
CA MET A 1 -10.47 19.32 -2.12
C MET A 1 -10.44 18.01 -1.36
N LEU A 2 -10.99 16.94 -1.93
CA LEU A 2 -10.90 15.57 -1.42
C LEU A 2 -10.12 14.72 -2.43
N TRP A 3 -9.13 13.96 -1.97
CA TRP A 3 -8.42 12.98 -2.77
C TRP A 3 -8.65 11.60 -2.17
N MET A 4 -9.31 10.72 -2.91
CA MET A 4 -9.52 9.32 -2.56
C MET A 4 -8.54 8.45 -3.34
N TYR A 5 -7.82 7.61 -2.63
CA TYR A 5 -6.78 6.77 -3.15
C TYR A 5 -6.95 5.35 -2.60
N SER A 6 -7.07 4.37 -3.49
CA SER A 6 -7.33 2.97 -3.11
C SER A 6 -8.46 2.82 -2.08
N ALA A 7 -9.48 3.66 -2.19
CA ALA A 7 -10.59 3.73 -1.23
C ALA A 7 -11.93 3.96 -1.94
N ASN A 8 -12.91 3.16 -1.57
CA ASN A 8 -14.28 3.27 -2.07
C ASN A 8 -15.26 3.50 -0.90
N PRO A 9 -15.21 4.67 -0.24
CA PRO A 9 -16.00 4.94 0.97
C PRO A 9 -17.50 4.84 0.74
N LEU A 10 -18.00 5.13 -0.46
CA LEU A 10 -19.42 4.98 -0.76
C LEU A 10 -19.93 3.55 -0.58
N ASN A 11 -19.03 2.56 -0.68
CA ASN A 11 -19.34 1.14 -0.58
C ASN A 11 -18.83 0.50 0.72
N THR A 12 -17.75 1.05 1.28
CA THR A 12 -17.05 0.42 2.42
C THR A 12 -17.34 1.10 3.75
N HIS A 13 -17.79 2.35 3.74
CA HIS A 13 -18.16 3.05 4.96
C HIS A 13 -19.66 2.92 5.25
N THR A 14 -20.02 3.13 6.50
CA THR A 14 -21.42 3.25 6.92
C THR A 14 -22.00 4.58 6.41
N ASP A 15 -23.31 4.60 6.19
CA ASP A 15 -24.06 5.79 5.80
C ASP A 15 -23.61 6.38 4.45
N THR A 16 -23.95 5.69 3.37
CA THR A 16 -23.70 6.14 2.00
C THR A 16 -24.35 7.52 1.72
N HIS A 17 -25.52 7.81 2.32
CA HIS A 17 -26.20 9.11 2.16
C HIS A 17 -25.37 10.26 2.75
N ALA A 18 -24.68 10.06 3.86
CA ALA A 18 -23.78 11.09 4.36
C ALA A 18 -22.67 11.42 3.34
N TRP A 19 -22.18 10.43 2.60
CA TRP A 19 -21.20 10.66 1.55
C TRP A 19 -21.78 11.39 0.33
N THR A 20 -22.92 10.93 -0.20
CA THR A 20 -23.50 11.47 -1.43
C THR A 20 -24.17 12.83 -1.24
N ASP A 21 -24.83 13.06 -0.11
CA ASP A 21 -25.69 14.21 0.11
C ASP A 21 -25.00 15.32 0.92
N VAL A 22 -23.94 15.00 1.66
CA VAL A 22 -23.29 15.97 2.55
C VAL A 22 -21.79 16.10 2.27
N ILE A 23 -21.02 15.01 2.32
CA ILE A 23 -19.54 15.09 2.30
C ILE A 23 -19.04 15.49 0.91
N ILE A 24 -19.42 14.75 -0.13
CA ILE A 24 -18.98 15.04 -1.50
C ILE A 24 -19.46 16.41 -1.98
N PRO A 25 -20.75 16.79 -1.82
CA PRO A 25 -21.22 18.12 -2.21
C PRO A 25 -20.56 19.29 -1.46
N ALA A 26 -20.03 19.04 -0.26
CA ALA A 26 -19.27 20.05 0.48
C ALA A 26 -17.83 20.23 -0.01
N MET A 27 -17.35 19.35 -0.88
CA MET A 27 -15.99 19.44 -1.45
C MET A 27 -16.01 20.32 -2.70
N GLU A 28 -15.05 21.21 -2.80
CA GLU A 28 -14.85 22.07 -3.99
C GLU A 28 -14.34 21.26 -5.19
N TYR A 29 -13.61 20.19 -4.94
CA TYR A 29 -13.05 19.32 -5.98
C TYR A 29 -12.75 17.92 -5.42
N VAL A 30 -13.15 16.89 -6.13
CA VAL A 30 -12.99 15.50 -5.75
C VAL A 30 -12.17 14.75 -6.80
N VAL A 31 -11.07 14.16 -6.37
CA VAL A 31 -10.21 13.30 -7.20
C VAL A 31 -10.26 11.88 -6.66
N VAL A 32 -10.44 10.91 -7.54
CA VAL A 32 -10.35 9.48 -7.21
C VAL A 32 -9.27 8.83 -8.06
N ALA A 33 -8.32 8.19 -7.42
CA ALA A 33 -7.34 7.31 -8.06
C ALA A 33 -7.71 5.86 -7.76
N ASP A 34 -8.14 5.13 -8.77
CA ASP A 34 -8.59 3.74 -8.63
C ASP A 34 -8.35 2.95 -9.94
N SER A 35 -8.28 1.65 -9.80
CA SER A 35 -8.04 0.72 -10.92
C SER A 35 -9.32 0.39 -11.71
N VAL A 36 -10.47 0.63 -11.11
CA VAL A 36 -11.79 0.41 -11.70
C VAL A 36 -12.71 1.59 -11.40
N MET A 37 -13.76 1.74 -12.21
CA MET A 37 -14.78 2.77 -11.98
C MET A 37 -15.69 2.37 -10.81
N THR A 38 -15.21 2.62 -9.60
CA THR A 38 -15.94 2.38 -8.35
C THR A 38 -17.13 3.33 -8.18
N ASP A 39 -17.99 3.05 -7.20
CA ASP A 39 -19.10 3.97 -6.88
C ASP A 39 -18.57 5.34 -6.46
N SER A 40 -17.49 5.38 -5.66
CA SER A 40 -16.83 6.65 -5.31
C SER A 40 -16.25 7.37 -6.52
N ALA A 41 -15.67 6.64 -7.49
CA ALA A 41 -15.13 7.24 -8.70
C ALA A 41 -16.21 7.89 -9.58
N ARG A 42 -17.44 7.41 -9.53
CA ARG A 42 -18.57 7.97 -10.28
C ARG A 42 -19.02 9.36 -9.77
N TYR A 43 -18.65 9.70 -8.55
CA TYR A 43 -18.93 11.00 -7.92
C TYR A 43 -17.73 11.95 -7.97
N ALA A 44 -16.63 11.55 -8.59
CA ALA A 44 -15.43 12.37 -8.70
C ALA A 44 -15.52 13.38 -9.84
N ASP A 45 -14.91 14.55 -9.66
CA ASP A 45 -14.67 15.52 -10.73
C ASP A 45 -13.54 15.06 -11.65
N MET A 46 -12.59 14.28 -11.11
CA MET A 46 -11.48 13.71 -11.86
C MET A 46 -11.20 12.26 -11.38
N VAL A 47 -11.04 11.37 -12.35
CA VAL A 47 -10.62 9.98 -12.09
C VAL A 47 -9.24 9.77 -12.71
N LEU A 48 -8.31 9.25 -11.92
CA LEU A 48 -6.97 8.89 -12.35
C LEU A 48 -6.87 7.35 -12.38
N PRO A 49 -6.62 6.74 -13.53
CA PRO A 49 -6.47 5.29 -13.61
C PRO A 49 -5.13 4.86 -13.00
N ILE A 50 -5.19 3.93 -12.04
CA ILE A 50 -3.98 3.35 -11.44
C ILE A 50 -3.66 2.00 -12.06
N ALA A 51 -2.36 1.71 -12.14
CA ALA A 51 -1.87 0.44 -12.64
C ALA A 51 -2.15 -0.69 -11.64
N GLN A 52 -2.47 -1.85 -12.16
CA GLN A 52 -2.73 -3.06 -11.39
C GLN A 52 -1.43 -3.84 -11.13
N TRP A 53 -1.47 -4.72 -10.15
CA TRP A 53 -0.35 -5.58 -9.72
C TRP A 53 0.35 -6.37 -10.85
N PHE A 54 -0.34 -6.74 -11.94
CA PHE A 54 0.31 -7.35 -13.10
C PHE A 54 1.05 -6.34 -13.99
N GLU A 55 0.77 -5.06 -13.83
CA GLU A 55 1.30 -3.96 -14.63
C GLU A 55 2.51 -3.27 -13.97
N LEU A 56 2.86 -3.68 -12.75
CA LEU A 56 3.96 -3.08 -11.98
C LEU A 56 4.72 -4.11 -11.16
N GLU A 57 5.94 -3.77 -10.78
CA GLU A 57 6.70 -4.49 -9.78
C GLU A 57 6.17 -4.12 -8.40
N GLU A 58 5.93 -5.09 -7.54
CA GLU A 58 5.31 -4.88 -6.23
C GLU A 58 5.87 -5.82 -5.17
N VAL A 59 5.90 -5.35 -3.92
CA VAL A 59 6.09 -6.19 -2.73
C VAL A 59 4.84 -6.09 -1.87
N ALA A 60 4.14 -7.20 -1.75
CA ALA A 60 2.90 -7.28 -0.98
C ALA A 60 3.14 -7.92 0.39
N ASN A 61 2.50 -7.35 1.40
CA ASN A 61 2.35 -7.95 2.73
C ASN A 61 0.89 -7.84 3.14
N ALA A 62 0.20 -8.96 3.18
CA ALA A 62 -1.14 -8.98 3.77
C ALA A 62 -1.02 -8.86 5.30
N GLY A 63 -1.84 -8.02 5.92
CA GLY A 63 -1.74 -7.66 7.34
C GLY A 63 -1.84 -8.83 8.34
N GLN A 64 -2.13 -10.05 7.89
CA GLN A 64 -2.14 -11.28 8.69
C GLN A 64 -1.17 -12.33 8.13
N CYS A 65 -0.27 -11.93 7.22
CA CYS A 65 0.71 -12.80 6.61
C CYS A 65 2.07 -12.57 7.25
N SER A 66 2.79 -13.65 7.51
CA SER A 66 4.15 -13.61 8.06
C SER A 66 5.24 -13.56 6.97
N SER A 67 4.87 -13.24 5.75
CA SER A 67 5.77 -13.24 4.60
C SER A 67 5.60 -11.99 3.75
N LEU A 68 6.70 -11.55 3.15
CA LEU A 68 6.70 -10.62 2.02
C LEU A 68 6.61 -11.43 0.73
N HIS A 69 5.82 -10.96 -0.21
CA HIS A 69 5.63 -11.58 -1.51
C HIS A 69 6.01 -10.58 -2.59
N TYR A 70 6.97 -10.97 -3.42
CA TYR A 70 7.39 -10.18 -4.56
C TYR A 70 6.63 -10.59 -5.82
N SER A 71 6.09 -9.62 -6.53
CA SER A 71 5.43 -9.80 -7.81
C SER A 71 6.18 -9.03 -8.90
N GLU A 72 6.52 -9.71 -9.97
CA GLU A 72 7.10 -9.10 -11.16
C GLU A 72 6.01 -8.45 -12.02
N LYS A 73 6.37 -7.37 -12.69
CA LYS A 73 5.55 -6.82 -13.76
C LYS A 73 5.41 -7.85 -14.89
N ALA A 74 4.19 -8.24 -15.22
CA ALA A 74 3.89 -9.21 -16.26
C ALA A 74 3.52 -8.55 -17.60
N ILE A 75 2.91 -7.37 -17.57
CA ILE A 75 2.51 -6.57 -18.74
C ILE A 75 2.81 -5.10 -18.49
N ASP A 76 2.91 -4.32 -19.54
CA ASP A 76 2.98 -2.86 -19.41
C ASP A 76 1.63 -2.29 -18.94
N PRO A 77 1.64 -1.16 -18.21
CA PRO A 77 0.42 -0.47 -17.82
C PRO A 77 -0.51 -0.22 -19.00
N LEU A 78 -1.78 -0.54 -18.83
CA LEU A 78 -2.77 -0.41 -19.88
C LEU A 78 -3.26 1.04 -20.00
N TYR A 79 -3.34 1.52 -21.23
CA TYR A 79 -3.84 2.86 -21.56
C TYR A 79 -3.05 3.98 -20.83
N GLU A 80 -3.72 4.78 -20.04
CA GLU A 80 -3.13 5.89 -19.27
C GLU A 80 -2.90 5.55 -17.81
N SER A 81 -3.04 4.26 -17.43
CA SER A 81 -2.82 3.83 -16.04
C SER A 81 -1.35 4.01 -15.64
N LYS A 82 -1.15 4.44 -14.41
CA LYS A 82 0.18 4.67 -13.83
C LYS A 82 0.26 4.08 -12.45
N PRO A 83 1.45 3.62 -12.02
CA PRO A 83 1.68 3.31 -10.61
C PRO A 83 1.39 4.53 -9.73
N ASP A 84 0.82 4.30 -8.57
CA ASP A 84 0.52 5.36 -7.61
C ASP A 84 1.70 6.26 -7.26
N PRO A 85 2.90 5.71 -7.00
CA PRO A 85 4.08 6.55 -6.76
C PRO A 85 4.42 7.47 -7.93
N GLN A 86 4.20 7.02 -9.16
CA GLN A 86 4.43 7.85 -10.34
C GLN A 86 3.44 9.01 -10.42
N ILE A 87 2.15 8.77 -10.12
CA ILE A 87 1.13 9.83 -10.09
C ILE A 87 1.52 10.90 -9.06
N VAL A 88 1.93 10.49 -7.86
CA VAL A 88 2.37 11.41 -6.80
C VAL A 88 3.62 12.18 -7.21
N THR A 89 4.61 11.51 -7.79
CA THR A 89 5.86 12.13 -8.25
C THR A 89 5.60 13.16 -9.35
N GLU A 90 4.80 12.84 -10.36
CA GLU A 90 4.45 13.76 -11.44
C GLU A 90 3.64 14.97 -10.93
N LEU A 91 2.74 14.77 -9.98
CA LEU A 91 2.01 15.85 -9.34
C LEU A 91 2.94 16.75 -8.53
N ALA A 92 3.83 16.16 -7.73
CA ALA A 92 4.81 16.89 -6.95
C ALA A 92 5.73 17.76 -7.84
N GLN A 93 6.17 17.22 -8.97
CA GLN A 93 6.96 17.97 -9.94
C GLN A 93 6.20 19.19 -10.48
N LYS A 94 4.91 19.02 -10.82
CA LYS A 94 4.04 20.15 -11.27
C LYS A 94 3.81 21.20 -10.19
N LEU A 95 3.85 20.81 -8.92
CA LEU A 95 3.73 21.71 -7.76
C LEU A 95 5.07 22.33 -7.32
N GLY A 96 6.16 22.08 -8.02
CA GLY A 96 7.49 22.58 -7.65
C GLY A 96 8.16 21.83 -6.51
N LEU A 97 7.66 20.64 -6.18
CA LEU A 97 8.17 19.77 -5.12
C LEU A 97 9.02 18.61 -5.65
N GLY A 98 9.42 18.65 -6.93
CA GLY A 98 10.17 17.59 -7.60
C GLY A 98 11.51 17.25 -6.96
N ASP A 99 12.09 18.14 -6.15
CA ASP A 99 13.32 17.85 -5.41
C ASP A 99 13.12 16.83 -4.29
N TYR A 100 11.91 16.68 -3.79
CA TYR A 100 11.54 15.75 -2.72
C TYR A 100 10.98 14.42 -3.25
N PHE A 101 10.46 14.40 -4.47
CA PHE A 101 9.79 13.24 -5.08
C PHE A 101 10.46 12.94 -6.42
N LYS A 102 11.48 12.07 -6.40
CA LYS A 102 12.32 11.77 -7.58
C LYS A 102 12.27 10.31 -8.00
N LEU A 103 11.80 9.43 -7.09
CA LEU A 103 11.87 7.99 -7.31
C LEU A 103 10.67 7.51 -8.13
N ASP A 104 10.94 6.60 -9.02
CA ASP A 104 9.94 5.77 -9.65
C ASP A 104 9.49 4.62 -8.73
N ASN A 105 8.61 3.76 -9.22
CA ASN A 105 8.10 2.64 -8.43
C ASN A 105 9.21 1.70 -7.93
N GLY A 106 10.17 1.34 -8.78
CA GLY A 106 11.30 0.49 -8.42
C GLY A 106 12.21 1.14 -7.37
N GLY A 107 12.55 2.41 -7.57
CA GLY A 107 13.36 3.18 -6.62
C GLY A 107 12.73 3.31 -5.24
N ILE A 108 11.41 3.44 -5.16
CA ILE A 108 10.68 3.46 -3.88
C ILE A 108 10.77 2.10 -3.20
N LEU A 109 10.60 1.00 -3.92
CA LEU A 109 10.75 -0.34 -3.35
C LEU A 109 12.17 -0.57 -2.83
N GLU A 110 13.19 -0.13 -3.57
CA GLU A 110 14.58 -0.20 -3.12
C GLU A 110 14.80 0.63 -1.86
N GLU A 111 14.31 1.86 -1.79
CA GLU A 111 14.42 2.68 -0.58
C GLU A 111 13.71 2.06 0.63
N MET A 112 12.56 1.41 0.41
CA MET A 112 11.79 0.75 1.48
C MET A 112 12.47 -0.52 2.02
N TYR A 113 13.07 -1.33 1.16
CA TYR A 113 13.54 -2.67 1.53
C TYR A 113 15.07 -2.79 1.61
N ASP A 114 15.85 -2.00 0.87
CA ASP A 114 17.33 -2.06 0.89
C ASP A 114 17.95 -1.33 2.09
N THR A 115 17.23 -1.23 3.17
CA THR A 115 17.69 -0.70 4.45
C THR A 115 18.69 -1.64 5.13
N ASP A 116 19.46 -1.14 6.09
CA ASP A 116 20.38 -1.97 6.88
C ASP A 116 19.65 -3.11 7.58
N MET A 117 18.45 -2.86 8.10
CA MET A 117 17.58 -3.87 8.71
C MET A 117 17.07 -4.87 7.67
N GLY A 118 16.61 -4.40 6.52
CA GLY A 118 16.15 -5.26 5.41
C GLY A 118 17.25 -6.23 4.98
N LYS A 119 18.47 -5.72 4.77
CA LYS A 119 19.64 -6.53 4.43
C LYS A 119 20.02 -7.51 5.53
N ALA A 120 20.02 -7.08 6.78
CA ALA A 120 20.35 -7.96 7.93
C ALA A 120 19.34 -9.11 8.09
N LEU A 121 18.07 -8.88 7.73
CA LEU A 121 17.02 -9.89 7.77
C LEU A 121 16.85 -10.66 6.44
N GLY A 122 17.65 -10.32 5.42
CA GLY A 122 17.56 -10.92 4.09
C GLY A 122 16.26 -10.56 3.35
N MET A 123 15.65 -9.43 3.68
CA MET A 123 14.41 -8.91 3.09
C MET A 123 14.67 -7.77 2.08
N ASP A 124 15.91 -7.58 1.66
CA ASP A 124 16.26 -6.63 0.63
C ASP A 124 15.68 -7.01 -0.75
N MET A 125 15.61 -6.04 -1.66
CA MET A 125 15.01 -6.23 -2.99
C MET A 125 15.72 -7.29 -3.82
N GLY A 126 17.05 -7.47 -3.64
CA GLY A 126 17.80 -8.54 -4.31
C GLY A 126 17.29 -9.92 -3.92
N ASN A 127 17.16 -10.17 -2.63
CA ASN A 127 16.61 -11.42 -2.09
C ASN A 127 15.13 -11.61 -2.46
N LEU A 128 14.32 -10.54 -2.42
CA LEU A 128 12.90 -10.60 -2.77
C LEU A 128 12.71 -10.95 -4.25
N ARG A 129 13.48 -10.35 -5.15
CA ARG A 129 13.45 -10.67 -6.59
C ARG A 129 13.87 -12.12 -6.89
N GLU A 130 14.84 -12.65 -6.14
CA GLU A 130 15.33 -14.04 -6.30
C GLU A 130 14.35 -15.05 -5.72
N LYS A 131 13.96 -14.88 -4.45
CA LYS A 131 13.20 -15.88 -3.68
C LYS A 131 11.70 -15.80 -3.89
N LYS A 132 11.19 -14.66 -4.38
CA LYS A 132 9.77 -14.35 -4.59
C LYS A 132 8.92 -14.26 -3.31
N GLN A 133 9.32 -14.97 -2.27
CA GLN A 133 8.69 -14.95 -0.96
C GLN A 133 9.75 -15.03 0.13
N ILE A 134 9.64 -14.17 1.13
CA ILE A 134 10.52 -14.19 2.31
C ILE A 134 9.64 -14.15 3.55
N ARG A 135 9.78 -15.15 4.40
CA ARG A 135 9.14 -15.18 5.70
C ARG A 135 9.97 -14.38 6.71
N PHE A 136 9.34 -13.45 7.42
CA PHE A 136 10.00 -12.59 8.40
C PHE A 136 9.69 -12.94 9.87
N ILE A 137 8.78 -13.89 10.10
CA ILE A 137 8.54 -14.45 11.43
C ILE A 137 9.39 -15.71 11.59
N PRO A 138 10.14 -15.84 12.70
CA PRO A 138 10.94 -17.04 12.95
C PRO A 138 10.08 -18.29 13.13
N GLY A 139 10.69 -19.45 12.97
CA GLY A 139 10.04 -20.76 13.08
C GLY A 139 9.49 -21.29 11.76
N ASP A 140 9.03 -22.51 11.78
CA ASP A 140 8.38 -23.20 10.67
C ASP A 140 6.87 -23.28 10.90
N ALA A 141 6.07 -23.00 9.87
CA ALA A 141 4.62 -22.92 10.04
C ALA A 141 3.96 -24.25 10.42
N GLU A 142 4.57 -25.38 10.03
CA GLU A 142 4.02 -26.72 10.26
C GLU A 142 4.62 -27.37 11.51
N THR A 143 5.92 -27.22 11.73
CA THR A 143 6.65 -27.96 12.78
C THR A 143 7.01 -27.11 14.00
N ASP A 144 7.18 -25.80 13.82
CA ASP A 144 7.49 -24.83 14.88
C ASP A 144 6.76 -23.51 14.62
N PRO A 145 5.43 -23.46 14.75
CA PRO A 145 4.66 -22.26 14.49
C PRO A 145 4.97 -21.16 15.52
N HIS A 146 5.19 -19.95 15.05
CA HIS A 146 5.30 -18.79 15.93
C HIS A 146 3.95 -18.52 16.63
N ILE A 147 3.92 -18.68 17.94
CA ILE A 147 2.78 -18.33 18.78
C ILE A 147 3.08 -16.98 19.45
N ALA A 148 2.35 -15.96 19.09
CA ALA A 148 2.52 -14.64 19.68
C ALA A 148 2.28 -14.71 21.21
N TYR A 149 3.19 -14.10 21.97
CA TYR A 149 3.11 -14.03 23.43
C TYR A 149 3.00 -15.40 24.14
N ALA A 150 3.58 -16.45 23.54
CA ALA A 150 3.60 -17.79 24.15
C ALA A 150 4.23 -17.82 25.55
N ASP A 151 5.15 -16.91 25.82
CA ASP A 151 5.80 -16.73 27.13
C ASP A 151 4.97 -15.86 28.12
N GLY A 152 3.81 -15.39 27.69
CA GLY A 152 2.92 -14.52 28.50
C GLY A 152 3.48 -13.11 28.76
N LYS A 153 4.54 -12.70 28.05
CA LYS A 153 5.15 -11.38 28.19
C LYS A 153 4.65 -10.41 27.15
N PHE A 154 4.27 -9.22 27.55
CA PHE A 154 3.78 -8.16 26.73
C PHE A 154 4.69 -6.93 26.82
N GLY A 155 4.84 -6.17 25.74
CA GLY A 155 5.63 -4.96 25.66
C GLY A 155 4.98 -3.73 26.35
N THR A 156 4.21 -3.96 27.41
CA THR A 156 3.53 -2.94 28.21
C THR A 156 4.32 -2.61 29.47
N ALA A 157 3.99 -1.51 30.14
CA ALA A 157 4.66 -1.11 31.39
C ALA A 157 4.51 -2.16 32.50
N SER A 158 3.38 -2.88 32.56
CA SER A 158 3.12 -3.96 33.51
C SER A 158 3.70 -5.31 33.08
N GLY A 159 4.15 -5.45 31.83
CA GLY A 159 4.53 -6.74 31.23
C GLY A 159 3.36 -7.70 31.03
N ARG A 160 2.13 -7.24 31.17
CA ARG A 160 0.88 -8.03 31.02
C ARG A 160 0.00 -7.42 29.95
N PHE A 161 -0.97 -8.17 29.47
CA PHE A 161 -2.02 -7.61 28.63
C PHE A 161 -2.84 -6.59 29.42
N GLU A 162 -2.92 -5.34 28.95
CA GLU A 162 -3.61 -4.24 29.61
C GLU A 162 -4.93 -3.94 28.93
N PHE A 163 -6.00 -3.86 29.71
CA PHE A 163 -7.33 -3.45 29.26
C PHE A 163 -7.58 -2.03 29.75
N TYR A 164 -7.86 -1.10 28.83
CA TYR A 164 -8.23 0.28 29.12
C TYR A 164 -9.65 0.57 28.66
#